data_0ffb0d2724b544c00ec482b98682460c
#
_entry.id   0ffb0d2724b544c00ec482b98682460c
#
_cell.length_a   1.000
_cell.length_b   1.000
_cell.length_c   1.000
_cell.angle_alpha   90.00
_cell.angle_beta   90.00
_cell.angle_gamma   90.00
#
_symmetry.space_group_name_H-M   'P 1'
#
loop_
_entity.id
_entity.type
_entity.pdbx_description
1 polymer ?
#
loop_
_entity_poly.entity_id
_entity_poly.type
_entity_poly.pdbx_seq_one_letter_code
_entity_poly.pdbx_strand_id
1 'polypeptide(L)'
;MKKTLLACALLGSLAATSAQASTLVGFKVGGDYWQADTSGTFAESGQPQQDFNYSSSSQGSIWVAVEHPIPLVPNVKIRENRLDDNGSATVDGFEFGGTTFDGAVSTSTNLSNTDFVLYYELLDNDLVALDLGAAYKKMHGSLRVNHTETQGRVSAEKDLDSGIVMAYADAQVGVPGLGLYGFAEVMLGVDETSVYDYSVGLGWQFDGVALDTKVRLGYRDFSFDVNDFDGVSTNSQFKGYFAGVELVF
;
A
#
# COMPACT_ATOMS: atom_id res chain seq x y z
N MET A 1 -22.56 -13.98 1.39
CA MET A 1 -23.35 -13.61 2.58
C MET A 1 -22.80 -14.16 3.91
N LYS A 2 -22.39 -15.45 4.03
CA LYS A 2 -21.88 -15.99 5.33
C LYS A 2 -20.49 -15.44 5.72
N LYS A 3 -19.63 -15.05 4.77
CA LYS A 3 -18.27 -14.51 5.04
C LYS A 3 -18.28 -13.04 5.50
N THR A 4 -19.24 -12.24 5.02
CA THR A 4 -19.44 -10.84 5.45
C THR A 4 -20.01 -10.74 6.85
N LEU A 5 -20.88 -11.68 7.25
CA LEU A 5 -21.43 -11.75 8.61
C LEU A 5 -20.36 -12.14 9.66
N LEU A 6 -19.37 -12.94 9.26
CA LEU A 6 -18.28 -13.33 10.15
C LEU A 6 -17.32 -12.16 10.43
N ALA A 7 -17.03 -11.33 9.42
CA ALA A 7 -16.20 -10.12 9.56
C ALA A 7 -16.87 -9.07 10.46
N CYS A 8 -18.19 -8.85 10.32
CA CYS A 8 -18.94 -7.95 11.19
C CYS A 8 -19.07 -8.49 12.62
N ALA A 9 -19.12 -9.80 12.82
CA ALA A 9 -19.16 -10.42 14.14
C ALA A 9 -17.81 -10.35 14.86
N LEU A 10 -16.69 -10.43 14.15
CA LEU A 10 -15.34 -10.22 14.72
C LEU A 10 -15.14 -8.75 15.14
N LEU A 11 -15.52 -7.79 14.30
CA LEU A 11 -15.45 -6.36 14.63
C LEU A 11 -16.35 -6.01 15.82
N GLY A 12 -17.54 -6.60 15.91
CA GLY A 12 -18.46 -6.40 17.02
C GLY A 12 -17.98 -7.02 18.34
N SER A 13 -17.17 -8.08 18.31
CA SER A 13 -16.59 -8.69 19.53
C SER A 13 -15.38 -7.94 20.06
N LEU A 14 -14.62 -7.26 19.21
CA LEU A 14 -13.52 -6.37 19.60
C LEU A 14 -14.05 -5.11 20.31
N ALA A 15 -15.15 -4.53 19.83
CA ALA A 15 -15.76 -3.35 20.43
C ALA A 15 -16.37 -3.62 21.85
N ALA A 16 -16.75 -4.87 22.14
CA ALA A 16 -17.33 -5.20 23.45
C ALA A 16 -16.29 -5.36 24.58
N THR A 17 -15.01 -5.50 24.27
CA THR A 17 -13.92 -5.62 25.25
C THR A 17 -13.31 -4.29 25.66
N SER A 18 -13.53 -3.23 24.90
CA SER A 18 -12.93 -1.90 25.13
C SER A 18 -13.56 -1.11 26.29
N ALA A 19 -14.75 -1.52 26.80
CA ALA A 19 -15.44 -0.79 27.86
C ALA A 19 -14.89 -1.00 29.30
N GLN A 20 -13.86 -1.85 29.48
CA GLN A 20 -13.29 -2.14 30.80
C GLN A 20 -11.76 -2.22 30.87
N ALA A 21 -11.06 -2.10 29.76
CA ALA A 21 -9.59 -2.15 29.74
C ALA A 21 -9.04 -0.72 29.65
N SER A 22 -8.76 -0.11 30.77
CA SER A 22 -7.85 1.01 30.79
C SER A 22 -6.49 0.56 30.23
N THR A 23 -6.23 0.83 28.94
CA THR A 23 -4.94 1.19 28.40
C THR A 23 -3.80 0.18 28.43
N LEU A 24 -4.03 -1.10 28.20
CA LEU A 24 -2.90 -2.02 27.99
C LEU A 24 -2.68 -2.38 26.52
N VAL A 25 -3.67 -2.32 25.67
CA VAL A 25 -3.58 -2.64 24.25
C VAL A 25 -4.49 -1.73 23.45
N GLY A 26 -3.92 -0.95 22.53
CA GLY A 26 -4.65 -0.12 21.56
C GLY A 26 -4.88 -0.90 20.26
N PHE A 27 -6.02 -0.67 19.65
CA PHE A 27 -6.33 -1.20 18.32
C PHE A 27 -6.67 -0.05 17.38
N LYS A 28 -6.04 -0.04 16.21
CA LYS A 28 -6.35 0.88 15.13
C LYS A 28 -6.80 0.08 13.90
N VAL A 29 -7.85 0.53 13.23
CA VAL A 29 -8.33 -0.03 11.96
C VAL A 29 -8.60 1.11 11.02
N GLY A 30 -8.10 1.04 9.81
CA GLY A 30 -8.32 2.11 8.86
C GLY A 30 -8.36 1.63 7.42
N GLY A 31 -8.69 2.57 6.54
CA GLY A 31 -8.67 2.36 5.10
C GLY A 31 -8.59 3.67 4.34
N ASP A 32 -7.91 3.62 3.20
CA ASP A 32 -7.77 4.73 2.27
C ASP A 32 -8.39 4.36 0.91
N TYR A 33 -9.07 5.33 0.31
CA TYR A 33 -9.41 5.35 -1.09
C TYR A 33 -8.49 6.33 -1.80
N TRP A 34 -7.79 5.86 -2.82
CA TRP A 34 -6.73 6.59 -3.50
C TRP A 34 -7.01 6.68 -5.00
N GLN A 35 -7.05 7.88 -5.55
CA GLN A 35 -7.11 8.12 -6.99
C GLN A 35 -5.67 8.30 -7.48
N ALA A 36 -5.12 7.26 -8.13
CA ALA A 36 -3.73 7.25 -8.57
C ALA A 36 -3.60 7.46 -10.08
N ASP A 37 -2.64 8.28 -10.45
CA ASP A 37 -2.07 8.33 -11.79
C ASP A 37 -0.96 7.29 -11.85
N THR A 38 -1.07 6.35 -12.79
CA THR A 38 -0.11 5.28 -12.99
C THR A 38 0.82 5.61 -14.15
N SER A 39 2.09 5.32 -14.00
CA SER A 39 3.09 5.34 -15.08
C SER A 39 4.05 4.17 -14.90
N GLY A 40 4.61 3.67 -15.98
CA GLY A 40 5.60 2.62 -15.83
C GLY A 40 6.07 1.95 -17.10
N THR A 41 7.25 1.36 -16.94
CA THR A 41 7.91 0.51 -17.93
C THR A 41 8.17 -0.84 -17.30
N PHE A 42 8.15 -1.90 -18.08
CA PHE A 42 8.64 -3.21 -17.63
C PHE A 42 9.16 -4.07 -18.80
N ALA A 43 9.95 -5.07 -18.44
CA ALA A 43 10.42 -6.13 -19.33
C ALA A 43 10.78 -7.38 -18.53
N GLU A 44 11.05 -8.50 -19.19
CA GLU A 44 11.83 -9.58 -18.59
C GLU A 44 13.23 -9.10 -18.22
N SER A 45 13.80 -9.69 -17.18
CA SER A 45 15.15 -9.34 -16.73
C SER A 45 16.17 -9.46 -17.84
N GLY A 46 16.97 -8.40 -18.00
CA GLY A 46 18.00 -8.32 -19.06
C GLY A 46 17.48 -7.89 -20.42
N GLN A 47 16.18 -7.66 -20.60
CA GLN A 47 15.59 -7.14 -21.83
C GLN A 47 15.34 -5.62 -21.72
N PRO A 48 15.29 -4.88 -22.85
CA PRO A 48 14.91 -3.48 -22.88
C PRO A 48 13.49 -3.28 -22.34
N GLN A 49 13.31 -2.33 -21.41
CA GLN A 49 12.00 -2.03 -20.85
C GLN A 49 11.10 -1.34 -21.88
N GLN A 50 9.85 -1.80 -21.94
CA GLN A 50 8.79 -1.21 -22.76
C GLN A 50 7.97 -0.24 -21.90
N ASP A 51 7.73 0.96 -22.44
CA ASP A 51 6.84 1.95 -21.86
C ASP A 51 5.38 1.65 -22.21
N PHE A 52 4.49 1.75 -21.21
CA PHE A 52 3.05 1.54 -21.39
C PHE A 52 2.27 2.78 -20.98
N ASN A 53 1.27 3.12 -21.80
CA ASN A 53 0.35 4.20 -21.51
C ASN A 53 -0.76 3.71 -20.59
N TYR A 54 -0.78 4.21 -19.37
CA TYR A 54 -1.82 3.94 -18.37
C TYR A 54 -2.84 5.08 -18.30
N SER A 55 -3.95 4.83 -17.63
CA SER A 55 -4.94 5.85 -17.25
C SER A 55 -4.98 5.94 -15.72
N SER A 56 -5.53 7.05 -15.19
CA SER A 56 -5.74 7.15 -13.75
C SER A 56 -6.76 6.11 -13.28
N SER A 57 -6.47 5.43 -12.19
CA SER A 57 -7.34 4.41 -11.62
C SER A 57 -7.51 4.56 -10.10
N SER A 58 -8.57 3.93 -9.58
CA SER A 58 -8.88 3.95 -8.16
C SER A 58 -8.19 2.80 -7.46
N GLN A 59 -7.41 3.13 -6.45
CA GLN A 59 -6.69 2.18 -5.60
C GLN A 59 -7.26 2.20 -4.18
N GLY A 60 -6.92 1.21 -3.38
CA GLY A 60 -7.38 1.15 -2.00
C GLY A 60 -6.40 0.44 -1.08
N SER A 61 -6.41 0.83 0.19
CA SER A 61 -5.73 0.09 1.23
C SER A 61 -6.60 -0.03 2.47
N ILE A 62 -6.39 -1.12 3.22
CA ILE A 62 -6.95 -1.33 4.54
C ILE A 62 -5.84 -1.77 5.48
N TRP A 63 -5.90 -1.37 6.75
CA TRP A 63 -4.91 -1.80 7.73
C TRP A 63 -5.54 -2.04 9.09
N VAL A 64 -4.81 -2.81 9.88
CA VAL A 64 -5.02 -2.97 11.31
C VAL A 64 -3.70 -2.76 12.02
N ALA A 65 -3.72 -2.12 13.19
CA ALA A 65 -2.57 -2.02 14.07
C ALA A 65 -2.92 -2.41 15.49
N VAL A 66 -1.94 -2.96 16.19
CA VAL A 66 -2.00 -3.33 17.60
C VAL A 66 -0.83 -2.66 18.29
N GLU A 67 -1.14 -1.81 19.26
CA GLU A 67 -0.18 -1.09 20.09
C GLU A 67 -0.26 -1.57 21.52
N HIS A 68 0.88 -1.65 22.20
CA HIS A 68 0.95 -2.17 23.57
C HIS A 68 2.11 -1.56 24.36
N PRO A 69 1.97 -1.40 25.69
CA PRO A 69 2.98 -0.77 26.51
C PRO A 69 4.13 -1.70 26.96
N ILE A 70 4.26 -2.90 26.38
CA ILE A 70 5.29 -3.86 26.78
C ILE A 70 6.65 -3.38 26.26
N PRO A 71 7.62 -3.03 27.11
CA PRO A 71 8.90 -2.51 26.68
C PRO A 71 9.66 -3.53 25.82
N LEU A 72 10.39 -3.07 24.81
CA LEU A 72 11.22 -3.85 23.88
C LEU A 72 10.44 -4.80 22.93
N VAL A 73 9.12 -4.88 23.02
CA VAL A 73 8.30 -5.56 22.03
C VAL A 73 7.78 -4.50 21.06
N PRO A 74 7.95 -4.66 19.75
CA PRO A 74 7.43 -3.69 18.77
C PRO A 74 5.93 -3.79 18.64
N ASN A 75 5.28 -2.69 18.36
CA ASN A 75 3.92 -2.62 17.85
C ASN A 75 3.84 -3.24 16.46
N VAL A 76 2.65 -3.67 16.07
CA VAL A 76 2.43 -4.37 14.79
C VAL A 76 1.37 -3.67 13.98
N LYS A 77 1.65 -3.37 12.70
CA LYS A 77 0.66 -2.92 11.71
C LYS A 77 0.70 -3.87 10.50
N ILE A 78 -0.47 -4.27 10.03
CA ILE A 78 -0.61 -5.04 8.79
C ILE A 78 -1.48 -4.19 7.86
N ARG A 79 -0.98 -3.93 6.65
CA ARG A 79 -1.68 -3.16 5.63
C ARG A 79 -1.75 -3.94 4.33
N GLU A 80 -2.95 -4.12 3.82
CA GLU A 80 -3.21 -4.66 2.51
C GLU A 80 -3.40 -3.52 1.52
N ASN A 81 -2.63 -3.52 0.45
CA ASN A 81 -2.68 -2.55 -0.64
C ASN A 81 -3.16 -3.23 -1.93
N ARG A 82 -4.24 -2.75 -2.51
CA ARG A 82 -4.67 -3.15 -3.84
C ARG A 82 -4.24 -2.06 -4.82
N LEU A 83 -3.32 -2.43 -5.73
CA LEU A 83 -2.69 -1.53 -6.70
C LEU A 83 -2.72 -2.22 -8.06
N ASP A 84 -3.71 -1.91 -8.87
CA ASP A 84 -3.86 -2.48 -10.20
C ASP A 84 -4.27 -1.44 -11.25
N ASP A 85 -3.68 -1.53 -12.44
CA ASP A 85 -4.05 -0.68 -13.57
C ASP A 85 -3.83 -1.40 -14.90
N ASN A 86 -4.48 -0.88 -15.94
CA ASN A 86 -4.36 -1.39 -17.29
C ASN A 86 -3.72 -0.32 -18.19
N GLY A 87 -2.76 -0.77 -18.99
CA GLY A 87 -2.05 0.07 -19.95
C GLY A 87 -2.13 -0.49 -21.36
N SER A 88 -1.55 0.25 -22.30
CA SER A 88 -1.44 -0.16 -23.70
C SER A 88 -0.17 0.37 -24.33
N ALA A 89 0.34 -0.36 -25.32
CA ALA A 89 1.47 0.06 -26.13
C ALA A 89 1.36 -0.49 -27.56
N THR A 90 2.19 0.04 -28.46
CA THR A 90 2.50 -0.63 -29.73
C THR A 90 3.95 -1.06 -29.65
N VAL A 91 4.20 -2.34 -29.84
CA VAL A 91 5.50 -2.98 -29.64
C VAL A 91 6.00 -3.61 -30.95
N ASP A 92 7.31 -3.81 -31.03
CA ASP A 92 8.00 -4.48 -32.15
C ASP A 92 9.05 -5.42 -31.55
N GLY A 93 8.79 -6.73 -31.65
CA GLY A 93 9.66 -7.76 -31.10
C GLY A 93 9.77 -7.75 -29.57
N PHE A 94 8.74 -7.31 -28.83
CA PHE A 94 8.76 -7.30 -27.38
C PHE A 94 8.61 -8.72 -26.81
N GLU A 95 9.63 -9.18 -26.11
CA GLU A 95 9.64 -10.50 -25.48
C GLU A 95 9.18 -10.41 -24.03
N PHE A 96 8.16 -11.21 -23.66
CA PHE A 96 7.66 -11.30 -22.31
C PHE A 96 7.01 -12.66 -22.04
N GLY A 97 7.37 -13.32 -20.91
CA GLY A 97 6.84 -14.63 -20.52
C GLY A 97 7.09 -15.72 -21.57
N GLY A 98 8.22 -15.69 -22.27
CA GLY A 98 8.57 -16.62 -23.34
C GLY A 98 7.76 -16.43 -24.62
N THR A 99 7.11 -15.28 -24.78
CA THR A 99 6.28 -14.93 -25.95
C THR A 99 6.78 -13.63 -26.56
N THR A 100 6.89 -13.59 -27.89
CA THR A 100 7.19 -12.37 -28.64
C THR A 100 5.90 -11.69 -29.08
N PHE A 101 5.80 -10.40 -28.81
CA PHE A 101 4.65 -9.56 -29.15
C PHE A 101 5.04 -8.54 -30.22
N ASP A 102 4.16 -8.37 -31.22
CA ASP A 102 4.27 -7.35 -32.27
C ASP A 102 2.92 -6.64 -32.43
N GLY A 103 2.95 -5.33 -32.68
CA GLY A 103 1.74 -4.53 -32.89
C GLY A 103 1.12 -4.04 -31.59
N ALA A 104 -0.21 -3.88 -31.58
CA ALA A 104 -0.93 -3.33 -30.44
C ALA A 104 -1.11 -4.36 -29.33
N VAL A 105 -0.68 -3.99 -28.11
CA VAL A 105 -0.80 -4.81 -26.90
C VAL A 105 -1.53 -4.04 -25.80
N SER A 106 -2.19 -4.76 -24.92
CA SER A 106 -2.68 -4.27 -23.63
C SER A 106 -1.91 -4.94 -22.49
N THR A 107 -1.67 -4.21 -21.42
CA THR A 107 -1.09 -4.76 -20.21
C THR A 107 -2.03 -4.64 -19.02
N SER A 108 -1.92 -5.56 -18.08
CA SER A 108 -2.46 -5.44 -16.74
C SER A 108 -1.30 -5.48 -15.76
N THR A 109 -1.09 -4.39 -15.04
CA THR A 109 -0.04 -4.23 -14.03
C THR A 109 -0.68 -4.28 -12.66
N ASN A 110 -0.42 -5.34 -11.92
CA ASN A 110 -0.88 -5.52 -10.55
C ASN A 110 0.34 -5.54 -9.62
N LEU A 111 0.46 -4.50 -8.78
CA LEU A 111 1.49 -4.37 -7.74
C LEU A 111 0.90 -4.48 -6.33
N SER A 112 -0.22 -5.19 -6.17
CA SER A 112 -0.85 -5.42 -4.88
C SER A 112 0.13 -6.10 -3.93
N ASN A 113 0.08 -5.69 -2.66
CA ASN A 113 1.04 -6.14 -1.67
C ASN A 113 0.48 -6.04 -0.24
N THR A 114 1.06 -6.82 0.66
CA THR A 114 0.79 -6.75 2.09
C THR A 114 2.03 -6.24 2.83
N ASP A 115 1.90 -5.14 3.58
CA ASP A 115 2.94 -4.64 4.47
C ASP A 115 2.78 -5.24 5.86
N PHE A 116 3.85 -5.83 6.37
CA PHE A 116 4.01 -6.26 7.76
C PHE A 116 4.97 -5.29 8.43
N VAL A 117 4.46 -4.42 9.30
CA VAL A 117 5.25 -3.35 9.94
C VAL A 117 5.43 -3.66 11.41
N LEU A 118 6.67 -3.57 11.87
CA LEU A 118 7.06 -3.61 13.28
C LEU A 118 7.65 -2.25 13.64
N TYR A 119 7.08 -1.56 14.65
CA TYR A 119 7.49 -0.21 14.99
C TYR A 119 7.46 0.07 16.48
N TYR A 120 8.19 1.10 16.88
CA TYR A 120 8.22 1.65 18.23
C TYR A 120 7.75 3.09 18.20
N GLU A 121 6.88 3.45 19.12
CA GLU A 121 6.49 4.82 19.40
C GLU A 121 7.63 5.50 20.17
N LEU A 122 8.38 6.39 19.51
CA LEU A 122 9.47 7.13 20.11
C LEU A 122 8.97 8.39 20.83
N LEU A 123 7.95 9.01 20.26
CA LEU A 123 7.22 10.13 20.83
C LEU A 123 5.73 9.84 20.64
N ASP A 124 4.97 10.04 21.68
CA ASP A 124 3.52 9.96 21.66
C ASP A 124 2.94 10.93 22.68
N ASN A 125 2.51 12.09 22.19
CA ASN A 125 1.86 13.11 23.00
C ASN A 125 0.91 13.94 22.12
N ASP A 126 0.07 14.78 22.74
CA ASP A 126 -0.97 15.57 22.07
C ASP A 126 -0.46 16.52 20.96
N LEU A 127 0.84 16.80 20.92
CA LEU A 127 1.45 17.69 19.94
C LEU A 127 2.21 16.95 18.85
N VAL A 128 2.96 15.91 19.20
CA VAL A 128 3.84 15.18 18.28
C VAL A 128 3.77 13.69 18.58
N ALA A 129 3.51 12.88 17.55
CA ALA A 129 3.76 11.45 17.56
C ALA A 129 4.84 11.11 16.52
N LEU A 130 5.72 10.17 16.86
CA LEU A 130 6.79 9.71 16.00
C LEU A 130 7.02 8.21 16.22
N ASP A 131 6.80 7.44 15.17
CA ASP A 131 7.02 6.00 15.12
C ASP A 131 8.20 5.69 14.20
N LEU A 132 9.08 4.80 14.62
CA LEU A 132 10.15 4.27 13.79
C LEU A 132 10.17 2.75 13.83
N GLY A 133 10.50 2.14 12.68
CA GLY A 133 10.48 0.70 12.59
C GLY A 133 11.03 0.12 11.30
N ALA A 134 10.62 -1.11 11.03
CA ALA A 134 10.92 -1.81 9.79
C ALA A 134 9.64 -2.45 9.26
N ALA A 135 9.57 -2.59 7.95
CA ALA A 135 8.48 -3.27 7.27
C ALA A 135 9.01 -4.36 6.34
N TYR A 136 8.18 -5.37 6.12
CA TYR A 136 8.34 -6.33 5.04
C TYR A 136 7.14 -6.20 4.11
N LYS A 137 7.39 -5.71 2.90
CA LYS A 137 6.38 -5.56 1.84
C LYS A 137 6.37 -6.84 1.01
N LYS A 138 5.39 -7.70 1.22
CA LYS A 138 5.17 -8.93 0.46
C LYS A 138 4.32 -8.63 -0.77
N MET A 139 4.92 -8.78 -1.96
CA MET A 139 4.20 -8.69 -3.23
C MET A 139 3.33 -9.93 -3.44
N HIS A 140 2.17 -9.75 -4.08
CA HIS A 140 1.28 -10.82 -4.55
C HIS A 140 0.54 -10.35 -5.82
N GLY A 141 1.26 -9.66 -6.67
CA GLY A 141 0.79 -9.10 -7.93
C GLY A 141 1.23 -9.88 -9.15
N SER A 142 1.02 -9.30 -10.30
CA SER A 142 1.49 -9.87 -11.58
C SER A 142 1.57 -8.79 -12.67
N LEU A 143 2.42 -9.04 -13.65
CA LEU A 143 2.48 -8.29 -14.90
C LEU A 143 1.99 -9.19 -16.03
N ARG A 144 0.98 -8.73 -16.77
CA ARG A 144 0.40 -9.47 -17.89
C ARG A 144 0.40 -8.62 -19.15
N VAL A 145 0.75 -9.25 -20.27
CA VAL A 145 0.68 -8.66 -21.62
C VAL A 145 -0.28 -9.50 -22.47
N ASN A 146 -1.18 -8.83 -23.17
CA ASN A 146 -2.14 -9.45 -24.07
C ASN A 146 -2.05 -8.79 -25.45
N HIS A 147 -2.09 -9.60 -26.51
CA HIS A 147 -2.25 -9.11 -27.87
C HIS A 147 -3.70 -8.63 -28.08
N THR A 148 -3.89 -7.44 -28.67
CA THR A 148 -5.23 -6.86 -28.87
C THR A 148 -5.91 -7.33 -30.16
N GLU A 149 -5.18 -7.91 -31.11
CA GLU A 149 -5.75 -8.36 -32.37
C GLU A 149 -6.41 -9.74 -32.29
N THR A 150 -7.50 -9.91 -33.04
CA THR A 150 -8.56 -10.92 -32.84
C THR A 150 -8.22 -12.35 -33.25
N GLN A 151 -7.04 -12.65 -33.73
CA GLN A 151 -6.66 -14.00 -34.19
C GLN A 151 -5.66 -14.68 -33.25
N GLY A 152 -6.22 -15.33 -32.23
CA GLY A 152 -5.47 -16.09 -31.26
C GLY A 152 -5.09 -15.21 -30.06
N ARG A 153 -5.77 -15.39 -28.90
CA ARG A 153 -5.41 -14.69 -27.66
C ARG A 153 -4.03 -15.16 -27.20
N VAL A 154 -3.01 -14.44 -27.62
CA VAL A 154 -1.67 -14.62 -27.10
C VAL A 154 -1.56 -13.73 -25.85
N SER A 155 -1.28 -14.34 -24.73
CA SER A 155 -1.02 -13.62 -23.47
C SER A 155 0.15 -14.26 -22.74
N ALA A 156 0.91 -13.43 -22.05
CA ALA A 156 1.97 -13.87 -21.15
C ALA A 156 1.83 -13.16 -19.80
N GLU A 157 2.21 -13.84 -18.74
CA GLU A 157 2.10 -13.33 -17.36
C GLU A 157 3.32 -13.74 -16.54
N LYS A 158 3.75 -12.85 -15.68
CA LYS A 158 4.77 -13.07 -14.66
C LYS A 158 4.20 -12.66 -13.32
N ASP A 159 4.26 -13.56 -12.35
CA ASP A 159 3.87 -13.27 -10.97
C ASP A 159 4.97 -12.53 -10.24
N LEU A 160 4.59 -11.60 -9.35
CA LEU A 160 5.45 -10.90 -8.41
C LEU A 160 5.09 -11.41 -7.02
N ASP A 161 5.89 -12.32 -6.49
CA ASP A 161 5.61 -13.02 -5.22
C ASP A 161 6.75 -12.91 -4.20
N SER A 162 7.81 -12.19 -4.50
CA SER A 162 8.90 -11.88 -3.57
C SER A 162 8.53 -10.73 -2.62
N GLY A 163 9.40 -10.40 -1.70
CA GLY A 163 9.15 -9.32 -0.75
C GLY A 163 10.38 -8.45 -0.56
N ILE A 164 10.16 -7.24 -0.06
CA ILE A 164 11.17 -6.19 0.12
C ILE A 164 11.22 -5.80 1.59
N VAL A 165 12.41 -5.74 2.15
CA VAL A 165 12.66 -5.17 3.48
C VAL A 165 12.73 -3.66 3.38
N MET A 166 11.98 -2.95 4.22
CA MET A 166 11.88 -1.49 4.18
C MET A 166 12.11 -0.89 5.57
N ALA A 167 12.74 0.28 5.61
CA ALA A 167 12.71 1.15 6.78
C ALA A 167 11.33 1.83 6.85
N TYR A 168 10.79 1.98 8.06
CA TYR A 168 9.48 2.59 8.30
C TYR A 168 9.59 3.78 9.25
N ALA A 169 8.87 4.86 8.94
CA ALA A 169 8.63 5.97 9.86
C ALA A 169 7.23 6.54 9.65
N ASP A 170 6.56 6.93 10.74
CA ASP A 170 5.34 7.74 10.76
C ASP A 170 5.54 8.92 11.70
N ALA A 171 5.10 10.08 11.29
CA ALA A 171 5.16 11.31 12.09
C ALA A 171 3.83 12.06 12.00
N GLN A 172 3.32 12.50 13.14
CA GLN A 172 2.13 13.32 13.23
C GLN A 172 2.41 14.57 14.08
N VAL A 173 1.88 15.70 13.65
CA VAL A 173 1.96 16.97 14.39
C VAL A 173 0.56 17.54 14.55
N GLY A 174 0.05 17.55 15.79
CA GLY A 174 -1.29 18.00 16.14
C GLY A 174 -1.36 19.48 16.46
N VAL A 175 -2.55 20.06 16.30
CA VAL A 175 -2.90 21.39 16.81
C VAL A 175 -3.74 21.21 18.07
N PRO A 176 -3.18 21.51 19.28
CA PRO A 176 -3.87 21.25 20.52
C PRO A 176 -5.27 21.88 20.58
N GLY A 177 -6.25 21.08 21.01
CA GLY A 177 -7.63 21.52 21.21
C GLY A 177 -8.47 21.67 19.94
N LEU A 178 -7.91 21.41 18.74
CA LEU A 178 -8.66 21.48 17.48
C LEU A 178 -8.89 20.11 16.84
N GLY A 179 -8.19 19.06 17.28
CA GLY A 179 -8.21 17.74 16.63
C GLY A 179 -7.56 17.72 15.22
N LEU A 180 -7.10 18.86 14.73
CA LEU A 180 -6.43 18.97 13.43
C LEU A 180 -4.97 18.55 13.56
N TYR A 181 -4.47 17.74 12.62
CA TYR A 181 -3.07 17.32 12.57
C TYR A 181 -2.54 17.20 11.13
N GLY A 182 -1.24 17.40 10.99
CA GLY A 182 -0.49 17.02 9.80
C GLY A 182 0.17 15.67 10.02
N PHE A 183 0.35 14.88 8.97
CA PHE A 183 1.03 13.59 9.06
C PHE A 183 1.93 13.32 7.85
N ALA A 184 2.93 12.48 8.08
CA ALA A 184 3.76 11.89 7.04
C ALA A 184 4.11 10.45 7.43
N GLU A 185 3.83 9.49 6.54
CA GLU A 185 4.26 8.10 6.66
C GLU A 185 5.23 7.81 5.51
N VAL A 186 6.33 7.10 5.76
CA VAL A 186 7.31 6.75 4.74
C VAL A 186 7.84 5.33 4.95
N MET A 187 7.96 4.60 3.85
CA MET A 187 8.67 3.32 3.75
C MET A 187 9.74 3.44 2.66
N LEU A 188 10.96 3.04 2.97
CA LEU A 188 12.11 3.10 2.05
C LEU A 188 12.72 1.70 1.96
N GLY A 189 12.87 1.18 0.74
CA GLY A 189 13.52 -0.10 0.50
C GLY A 189 14.96 -0.10 0.99
N VAL A 190 15.36 -1.19 1.65
CA VAL A 190 16.72 -1.37 2.18
C VAL A 190 17.56 -2.20 1.21
N ASP A 191 17.01 -3.27 0.68
CA ASP A 191 17.59 -4.15 -0.33
C ASP A 191 17.29 -3.65 -1.76
N GLU A 192 16.08 -3.13 -2.00
CA GLU A 192 15.65 -2.46 -3.23
C GLU A 192 15.53 -0.95 -3.00
N THR A 193 16.65 -0.24 -3.05
CA THR A 193 16.75 1.17 -2.60
C THR A 193 15.98 2.18 -3.45
N SER A 194 15.54 1.79 -4.65
CA SER A 194 14.68 2.60 -5.53
C SER A 194 13.19 2.36 -5.29
N VAL A 195 12.83 1.44 -4.38
CA VAL A 195 11.44 1.21 -3.95
C VAL A 195 11.12 2.09 -2.76
N TYR A 196 10.06 2.88 -2.88
CA TYR A 196 9.56 3.71 -1.77
C TYR A 196 8.03 3.81 -1.80
N ASP A 197 7.46 4.11 -0.64
CA ASP A 197 6.03 4.36 -0.47
C ASP A 197 5.88 5.43 0.60
N TYR A 198 5.43 6.62 0.23
CA TYR A 198 5.19 7.69 1.19
C TYR A 198 3.80 8.30 1.03
N SER A 199 3.27 8.77 2.14
CA SER A 199 2.07 9.59 2.19
C SER A 199 2.25 10.78 3.09
N VAL A 200 1.67 11.92 2.70
CA VAL A 200 1.66 13.15 3.48
C VAL A 200 0.30 13.81 3.38
N GLY A 201 -0.16 14.41 4.47
CA GLY A 201 -1.48 15.02 4.45
C GLY A 201 -1.88 15.72 5.73
N LEU A 202 -3.17 15.99 5.79
CA LEU A 202 -3.85 16.56 6.94
C LEU A 202 -4.94 15.62 7.41
N GLY A 203 -5.17 15.58 8.70
CA GLY A 203 -6.24 14.82 9.30
C GLY A 203 -6.99 15.60 10.36
N TRP A 204 -8.16 15.11 10.69
CA TRP A 204 -8.97 15.61 11.78
C TRP A 204 -9.42 14.44 12.65
N GLN A 205 -9.12 14.53 13.94
CA GLN A 205 -9.52 13.58 14.95
C GLN A 205 -10.79 14.07 15.64
N PHE A 206 -11.74 13.16 15.77
CA PHE A 206 -12.99 13.33 16.53
C PHE A 206 -12.93 12.39 17.72
N ASP A 207 -12.80 12.95 18.91
CA ASP A 207 -12.77 12.16 20.14
C ASP A 207 -14.16 11.62 20.46
N GLY A 208 -14.27 10.33 20.67
CA GLY A 208 -15.48 9.62 21.01
C GLY A 208 -15.42 9.03 22.42
N VAL A 209 -16.54 8.50 22.91
CA VAL A 209 -16.59 7.88 24.24
C VAL A 209 -16.03 6.45 24.24
N ALA A 210 -16.15 5.74 23.11
CA ALA A 210 -15.75 4.34 22.98
C ALA A 210 -14.69 4.12 21.91
N LEU A 211 -14.58 5.05 20.96
CA LEU A 211 -13.57 5.02 19.90
C LEU A 211 -13.35 6.45 19.38
N ASP A 212 -12.13 6.73 18.96
CA ASP A 212 -11.80 7.94 18.24
C ASP A 212 -11.85 7.68 16.75
N THR A 213 -12.28 8.69 16.00
CA THR A 213 -12.34 8.63 14.53
C THR A 213 -11.43 9.68 13.95
N LYS A 214 -10.49 9.25 13.10
CA LYS A 214 -9.65 10.17 12.33
C LYS A 214 -10.06 10.11 10.86
N VAL A 215 -10.28 11.28 10.25
CA VAL A 215 -10.48 11.44 8.81
C VAL A 215 -9.20 12.04 8.24
N ARG A 216 -8.69 11.49 7.14
CA ARG A 216 -7.43 11.88 6.53
C ARG A 216 -7.61 12.24 5.06
N LEU A 217 -6.92 13.28 4.64
CA LEU A 217 -6.78 13.67 3.23
C LEU A 217 -5.30 13.90 2.95
N GLY A 218 -4.80 13.35 1.85
CA GLY A 218 -3.38 13.47 1.58
C GLY A 218 -3.01 13.11 0.14
N TYR A 219 -1.72 13.05 -0.06
CA TYR A 219 -1.08 12.61 -1.29
C TYR A 219 -0.18 11.42 -0.97
N ARG A 220 -0.24 10.37 -1.80
CA ARG A 220 0.59 9.18 -1.70
C ARG A 220 1.33 8.97 -3.00
N ASP A 221 2.56 8.50 -2.90
CA ASP A 221 3.42 8.12 -4.01
C ASP A 221 4.11 6.80 -3.67
N PHE A 222 3.79 5.78 -4.45
CA PHE A 222 4.40 4.47 -4.40
C PHE A 222 5.20 4.25 -5.67
N SER A 223 6.51 4.05 -5.54
CA SER A 223 7.44 3.69 -6.62
C SER A 223 7.94 2.27 -6.42
N PHE A 224 7.85 1.49 -7.46
CA PHE A 224 8.38 0.14 -7.55
C PHE A 224 9.36 0.08 -8.72
N ASP A 225 10.61 0.45 -8.46
CA ASP A 225 11.71 0.46 -9.43
C ASP A 225 12.71 -0.62 -9.04
N VAL A 226 12.67 -1.73 -9.74
CA VAL A 226 13.44 -2.94 -9.44
C VAL A 226 14.07 -3.52 -10.69
N ASN A 227 15.21 -4.18 -10.50
CA ASN A 227 15.90 -4.93 -11.53
C ASN A 227 15.96 -6.40 -11.12
N ASP A 228 15.50 -7.30 -12.00
CA ASP A 228 15.51 -8.75 -11.78
C ASP A 228 14.74 -9.20 -10.52
N PHE A 229 13.58 -8.60 -10.29
CA PHE A 229 12.66 -9.01 -9.23
C PHE A 229 11.66 -10.02 -9.79
N ASP A 230 11.72 -11.27 -9.33
CA ASP A 230 10.96 -12.40 -9.87
C ASP A 230 11.11 -12.60 -11.41
N GLY A 231 12.31 -12.26 -11.93
CA GLY A 231 12.61 -12.35 -13.37
C GLY A 231 12.04 -11.21 -14.20
N VAL A 232 11.68 -10.09 -13.56
CA VAL A 232 11.17 -8.88 -14.21
C VAL A 232 11.99 -7.66 -13.77
N SER A 233 12.25 -6.75 -14.70
CA SER A 233 12.73 -5.40 -14.41
C SER A 233 11.60 -4.42 -14.71
N THR A 234 11.25 -3.57 -13.74
CA THR A 234 10.16 -2.60 -13.87
C THR A 234 10.49 -1.31 -13.16
N ASN A 235 10.03 -0.19 -13.73
CA ASN A 235 9.96 1.11 -13.08
C ASN A 235 8.51 1.58 -13.17
N SER A 236 7.76 1.29 -12.12
CA SER A 236 6.32 1.58 -12.04
C SER A 236 6.02 2.51 -10.88
N GLN A 237 5.18 3.51 -11.11
CA GLN A 237 4.80 4.50 -10.11
C GLN A 237 3.28 4.69 -10.08
N PHE A 238 2.75 4.71 -8.86
CA PHE A 238 1.36 5.07 -8.56
C PHE A 238 1.39 6.30 -7.65
N LYS A 239 0.80 7.42 -8.08
CA LYS A 239 0.82 8.66 -7.29
C LYS A 239 -0.48 9.42 -7.42
N GLY A 240 -0.95 10.00 -6.31
CA GLY A 240 -2.18 10.79 -6.34
C GLY A 240 -2.75 11.11 -4.97
N TYR A 241 -3.94 11.70 -4.97
CA TYR A 241 -4.62 12.10 -3.75
C TYR A 241 -5.45 10.96 -3.18
N PHE A 242 -5.49 10.88 -1.86
CA PHE A 242 -6.31 9.90 -1.15
C PHE A 242 -7.18 10.55 -0.07
N ALA A 243 -8.24 9.86 0.27
CA ALA A 243 -9.04 10.11 1.45
C ALA A 243 -9.15 8.82 2.27
N GLY A 244 -9.07 8.94 3.59
CA GLY A 244 -9.08 7.79 4.49
C GLY A 244 -9.79 8.03 5.80
N VAL A 245 -10.09 6.93 6.46
CA VAL A 245 -10.68 6.91 7.81
C VAL A 245 -9.91 5.91 8.67
N GLU A 246 -9.62 6.29 9.91
CA GLU A 246 -9.03 5.44 10.93
C GLU A 246 -9.90 5.48 12.19
N LEU A 247 -10.15 4.32 12.76
CA LEU A 247 -10.84 4.11 14.03
C LEU A 247 -9.81 3.65 15.06
N VAL A 248 -9.78 4.32 16.21
CA VAL A 248 -8.86 4.04 17.32
C VAL A 248 -9.68 3.60 18.53
N PHE A 249 -9.38 2.43 19.10
CA PHE A 249 -10.11 1.78 20.19
C PHE A 249 -9.27 1.69 21.45
#